data_fadc05ea2e63cdb10ef233968acaf866
#
_entry.id   fadc05ea2e63cdb10ef233968acaf866
#
_cell.length_a   1.000
_cell.length_b   1.000
_cell.length_c   1.000
_cell.angle_alpha   90.00
_cell.angle_beta   90.00
_cell.angle_gamma   90.00
#
_symmetry.space_group_name_H-M   'P 1'
#
loop_
_entity.id
_entity.type
_entity.pdbx_description
1 polymer ?
#
loop_
_entity_poly.entity_id
_entity_poly.type
_entity_poly.pdbx_seq_one_letter_code
_entity_poly.pdbx_strand_id
1 'polypeptide(L)'
;MTFWDDLTGQADAIDSLRAAASADPANSSMTHSWLITGPPGSGRSNLAYAFAGALLARGDDDEATARQVAARSHPDLAVLSTERIIITIDEVRSLVAASQFSPSVGRYRVVVIEDADRMTERTSNLLLKALEEPPPRTVWILCAPSEADLIPTIRSRVRSVRLRVPSADDVAALLERRGVEPATALVAAREAQSHIGMAQRLATNPEARARRRTTLETALGIRSVSDAVIAASTMLAVAGDDAKAITEERDAEERASALRSLGVEPGGTVPPALRSQLRALDDDQKRRATRSLRDGIDRIMVDLLSLYRDVLLLHLGVGDDLVNESIRPQLEQAMTASTPATTLAVMDAISVARRRIESNVAPALALEAMLVAVSRHAVR
;
A
#
# COMPACT_ATOMS: atom_id res chain seq x y z
N MET A 1 8.30 18.28 -15.88
CA MET A 1 8.16 16.89 -15.37
C MET A 1 6.96 16.26 -16.06
N THR A 2 7.14 15.15 -16.74
CA THR A 2 6.01 14.41 -17.30
C THR A 2 5.31 13.63 -16.20
N PHE A 3 4.02 13.32 -16.36
CA PHE A 3 3.24 12.51 -15.40
C PHE A 3 3.86 11.13 -15.12
N TRP A 4 4.78 10.66 -15.98
CA TRP A 4 5.33 9.31 -16.00
C TRP A 4 6.73 9.19 -15.37
N ASP A 5 7.37 10.31 -15.01
CA ASP A 5 8.78 10.34 -14.59
C ASP A 5 9.04 9.64 -13.25
N ASP A 6 8.03 9.59 -12.37
CA ASP A 6 8.11 8.93 -11.06
C ASP A 6 7.80 7.42 -11.09
N LEU A 7 7.61 6.85 -12.27
CA LEU A 7 7.34 5.42 -12.43
C LEU A 7 8.61 4.68 -12.81
N THR A 8 8.78 3.48 -12.29
CA THR A 8 9.97 2.66 -12.55
C THR A 8 9.59 1.20 -12.80
N GLY A 9 10.35 0.53 -13.68
CA GLY A 9 10.18 -0.89 -13.97
C GLY A 9 8.88 -1.27 -14.69
N GLN A 10 8.12 -0.31 -15.25
CA GLN A 10 6.76 -0.50 -15.78
C GLN A 10 6.62 -0.02 -17.24
N ALA A 11 7.66 -0.11 -18.05
CA ALA A 11 7.67 0.46 -19.41
C ALA A 11 6.46 0.04 -20.25
N ASP A 12 6.15 -1.26 -20.32
CA ASP A 12 5.03 -1.78 -21.12
C ASP A 12 3.67 -1.21 -20.67
N ALA A 13 3.46 -1.08 -19.36
CA ALA A 13 2.24 -0.52 -18.78
C ALA A 13 2.12 0.98 -19.07
N ILE A 14 3.23 1.71 -18.92
CA ILE A 14 3.32 3.14 -19.21
C ILE A 14 3.02 3.40 -20.70
N ASP A 15 3.65 2.66 -21.60
CA ASP A 15 3.48 2.82 -23.05
C ASP A 15 2.03 2.53 -23.47
N SER A 16 1.41 1.49 -22.91
CA SER A 16 0.00 1.17 -23.15
C SER A 16 -0.94 2.29 -22.71
N LEU A 17 -0.73 2.86 -21.52
CA LEU A 17 -1.58 3.93 -20.99
C LEU A 17 -1.30 5.28 -21.67
N ARG A 18 -0.03 5.55 -22.03
CA ARG A 18 0.36 6.73 -22.79
C ARG A 18 -0.28 6.73 -24.17
N ALA A 19 -0.26 5.58 -24.88
CA ALA A 19 -0.94 5.42 -26.15
C ALA A 19 -2.45 5.63 -26.02
N ALA A 20 -3.07 5.14 -24.94
CA ALA A 20 -4.48 5.37 -24.67
C ALA A 20 -4.81 6.85 -24.37
N ALA A 21 -3.95 7.55 -23.63
CA ALA A 21 -4.13 8.96 -23.30
C ALA A 21 -3.88 9.91 -24.48
N SER A 22 -3.22 9.42 -25.56
CA SER A 22 -2.91 10.24 -26.73
C SER A 22 -4.19 10.79 -27.38
N ALA A 23 -4.09 11.99 -27.93
CA ALA A 23 -5.24 12.74 -28.45
C ALA A 23 -5.72 12.29 -29.84
N ASP A 24 -5.05 11.33 -30.45
CA ASP A 24 -5.39 10.86 -31.82
C ASP A 24 -6.51 9.81 -31.78
N PRO A 25 -7.74 10.16 -32.17
CA PRO A 25 -8.87 9.21 -32.20
C PRO A 25 -8.65 8.03 -33.17
N ALA A 26 -7.78 8.18 -34.16
CA ALA A 26 -7.54 7.14 -35.18
C ALA A 26 -6.65 6.01 -34.65
N ASN A 27 -5.79 6.30 -33.63
CA ASN A 27 -4.91 5.35 -32.98
C ASN A 27 -5.33 5.03 -31.56
N SER A 28 -6.49 5.50 -31.11
CA SER A 28 -6.93 5.43 -29.74
C SER A 28 -7.27 4.00 -29.34
N SER A 29 -6.40 3.39 -28.53
CA SER A 29 -6.72 2.21 -27.72
C SER A 29 -7.52 2.57 -26.47
N MET A 30 -8.11 3.78 -26.42
CA MET A 30 -8.83 4.30 -25.27
C MET A 30 -10.11 3.50 -25.00
N THR A 31 -10.31 3.18 -23.75
CA THR A 31 -11.57 2.65 -23.21
C THR A 31 -11.97 3.45 -21.99
N HIS A 32 -13.24 3.40 -21.65
CA HIS A 32 -13.78 4.16 -20.52
C HIS A 32 -13.55 3.50 -19.16
N SER A 33 -13.05 2.25 -19.12
CA SER A 33 -12.86 1.53 -17.85
C SER A 33 -11.56 0.73 -17.85
N TRP A 34 -10.70 1.01 -16.88
CA TRP A 34 -9.38 0.42 -16.73
C TRP A 34 -9.23 -0.25 -15.37
N LEU A 35 -8.46 -1.34 -15.35
CA LEU A 35 -8.05 -2.03 -14.13
C LEU A 35 -6.52 -2.12 -14.11
N ILE A 36 -5.91 -1.48 -13.13
CA ILE A 36 -4.47 -1.56 -12.88
C ILE A 36 -4.24 -2.58 -11.78
N THR A 37 -3.56 -3.68 -12.10
CA THR A 37 -3.25 -4.76 -11.16
C THR A 37 -1.76 -4.88 -10.91
N GLY A 38 -1.40 -5.42 -9.74
CA GLY A 38 -0.03 -5.69 -9.34
C GLY A 38 0.08 -5.86 -7.84
N PRO A 39 1.16 -6.45 -7.34
CA PRO A 39 1.35 -6.66 -5.92
C PRO A 39 1.40 -5.34 -5.13
N PRO A 40 1.16 -5.37 -3.81
CA PRO A 40 1.33 -4.19 -2.96
C PRO A 40 2.72 -3.57 -3.17
N GLY A 41 2.77 -2.24 -3.25
CA GLY A 41 4.03 -1.51 -3.45
C GLY A 41 4.58 -1.46 -4.89
N SER A 42 3.93 -2.08 -5.87
CA SER A 42 4.33 -2.03 -7.28
C SER A 42 4.09 -0.68 -7.98
N GLY A 43 3.43 0.28 -7.31
CA GLY A 43 3.16 1.60 -7.86
C GLY A 43 1.81 1.73 -8.57
N ARG A 44 0.82 0.86 -8.28
CA ARG A 44 -0.53 0.93 -8.90
C ARG A 44 -1.16 2.31 -8.83
N SER A 45 -1.24 2.88 -7.62
CA SER A 45 -1.83 4.21 -7.43
C SER A 45 -1.04 5.29 -8.16
N ASN A 46 0.30 5.22 -8.14
CA ASN A 46 1.14 6.16 -8.87
C ASN A 46 0.86 6.11 -10.38
N LEU A 47 0.75 4.89 -10.95
CA LEU A 47 0.41 4.72 -12.36
C LEU A 47 -1.01 5.21 -12.67
N ALA A 48 -1.99 4.95 -11.77
CA ALA A 48 -3.36 5.43 -11.91
C ALA A 48 -3.42 6.97 -11.94
N TYR A 49 -2.68 7.64 -11.05
CA TYR A 49 -2.62 9.10 -11.05
C TYR A 49 -1.83 9.68 -12.21
N ALA A 50 -0.76 9.04 -12.66
CA ALA A 50 -0.04 9.44 -13.87
C ALA A 50 -0.96 9.38 -15.09
N PHE A 51 -1.72 8.29 -15.24
CA PHE A 51 -2.70 8.15 -16.30
C PHE A 51 -3.85 9.15 -16.18
N ALA A 52 -4.39 9.35 -14.98
CA ALA A 52 -5.38 10.38 -14.71
C ALA A 52 -4.87 11.78 -15.10
N GLY A 53 -3.63 12.12 -14.73
CA GLY A 53 -2.98 13.37 -15.11
C GLY A 53 -2.90 13.54 -16.63
N ALA A 54 -2.44 12.53 -17.34
CA ALA A 54 -2.36 12.55 -18.81
C ALA A 54 -3.74 12.70 -19.50
N LEU A 55 -4.80 12.15 -18.89
CA LEU A 55 -6.18 12.31 -19.38
C LEU A 55 -6.77 13.69 -19.11
N LEU A 56 -6.44 14.28 -17.97
CA LEU A 56 -6.95 15.59 -17.54
C LEU A 56 -6.20 16.75 -18.19
N ALA A 57 -4.91 16.59 -18.45
CA ALA A 57 -4.04 17.61 -19.00
C ALA A 57 -4.51 18.09 -20.38
N ARG A 58 -4.28 19.38 -20.66
CA ARG A 58 -4.53 19.99 -21.97
C ARG A 58 -3.31 19.97 -22.87
N GLY A 59 -2.15 19.55 -22.36
CA GLY A 59 -0.88 19.40 -23.08
C GLY A 59 0.13 18.63 -22.22
N ASP A 60 1.27 18.28 -22.82
CA ASP A 60 2.27 17.41 -22.19
C ASP A 60 2.98 18.07 -20.98
N ASP A 61 3.04 19.39 -20.92
CA ASP A 61 3.72 20.19 -19.90
C ASP A 61 2.77 20.90 -18.92
N ASP A 62 1.57 20.36 -18.71
CA ASP A 62 0.58 20.94 -17.78
C ASP A 62 0.95 20.67 -16.32
N GLU A 63 1.94 21.43 -15.81
CA GLU A 63 2.40 21.34 -14.41
C GLU A 63 1.30 21.69 -13.40
N ALA A 64 0.35 22.54 -13.76
CA ALA A 64 -0.75 22.91 -12.88
C ALA A 64 -1.65 21.69 -12.64
N THR A 65 -2.03 20.99 -13.70
CA THR A 65 -2.77 19.74 -13.63
C THR A 65 -1.97 18.68 -12.87
N ALA A 66 -0.66 18.55 -13.09
CA ALA A 66 0.19 17.60 -12.38
C ALA A 66 0.14 17.83 -10.86
N ARG A 67 0.28 19.08 -10.42
CA ARG A 67 0.19 19.43 -8.99
C ARG A 67 -1.19 19.16 -8.40
N GLN A 68 -2.25 19.49 -9.13
CA GLN A 68 -3.62 19.25 -8.67
C GLN A 68 -3.96 17.76 -8.57
N VAL A 69 -3.48 16.93 -9.52
CA VAL A 69 -3.66 15.48 -9.48
C VAL A 69 -2.86 14.87 -8.32
N ALA A 70 -1.62 15.28 -8.11
CA ALA A 70 -0.81 14.84 -6.97
C ALA A 70 -1.47 15.19 -5.63
N ALA A 71 -2.06 16.39 -5.54
CA ALA A 71 -2.83 16.84 -4.37
C ALA A 71 -4.26 16.27 -4.31
N ARG A 72 -4.71 15.48 -5.32
CA ARG A 72 -6.09 14.95 -5.46
C ARG A 72 -7.17 16.06 -5.43
N SER A 73 -6.83 17.25 -5.90
CA SER A 73 -7.67 18.44 -5.83
C SER A 73 -8.16 18.94 -7.19
N HIS A 74 -7.89 18.21 -8.28
CA HIS A 74 -8.38 18.59 -9.60
C HIS A 74 -9.91 18.45 -9.69
N PRO A 75 -10.66 19.47 -10.19
CA PRO A 75 -12.12 19.47 -10.17
C PRO A 75 -12.77 18.33 -10.96
N ASP A 76 -12.08 17.80 -11.99
CA ASP A 76 -12.55 16.68 -12.80
C ASP A 76 -11.94 15.33 -12.39
N LEU A 77 -11.27 15.25 -11.23
CA LEU A 77 -10.77 14.03 -10.62
C LEU A 77 -11.60 13.69 -9.40
N ALA A 78 -12.24 12.53 -9.41
CA ALA A 78 -12.89 11.95 -8.24
C ALA A 78 -12.09 10.75 -7.77
N VAL A 79 -11.75 10.68 -6.49
CA VAL A 79 -10.93 9.62 -5.92
C VAL A 79 -11.69 8.94 -4.80
N LEU A 80 -11.70 7.61 -4.81
CA LEU A 80 -12.07 6.78 -3.69
C LEU A 80 -10.83 6.03 -3.21
N SER A 81 -10.30 6.50 -2.10
CA SER A 81 -9.26 5.83 -1.32
C SER A 81 -9.83 5.62 0.06
N THR A 82 -10.17 4.37 0.39
CA THR A 82 -10.77 4.09 1.69
C THR A 82 -9.71 3.81 2.74
N GLU A 83 -9.87 4.39 3.90
CA GLU A 83 -9.10 4.07 5.09
C GLU A 83 -9.73 2.95 5.91
N ARG A 84 -10.88 2.45 5.45
CA ARG A 84 -11.59 1.33 6.05
C ARG A 84 -11.12 0.00 5.46
N ILE A 85 -11.44 -1.08 6.16
CA ILE A 85 -11.19 -2.45 5.67
C ILE A 85 -12.05 -2.76 4.45
N ILE A 86 -13.26 -2.17 4.38
CA ILE A 86 -14.25 -2.40 3.32
C ILE A 86 -14.75 -1.06 2.82
N ILE A 87 -14.91 -0.91 1.51
CA ILE A 87 -15.55 0.22 0.86
C ILE A 87 -17.07 0.12 1.08
N THR A 88 -17.65 1.19 1.59
CA THR A 88 -19.08 1.24 1.92
C THR A 88 -19.95 1.56 0.71
N ILE A 89 -21.22 1.23 0.82
CA ILE A 89 -22.24 1.52 -0.22
C ILE A 89 -22.35 3.02 -0.49
N ASP A 90 -22.28 3.84 0.56
CA ASP A 90 -22.46 5.30 0.43
C ASP A 90 -21.26 5.97 -0.23
N GLU A 91 -20.03 5.47 0.03
CA GLU A 91 -18.82 5.92 -0.69
C GLU A 91 -18.94 5.63 -2.18
N VAL A 92 -19.37 4.42 -2.57
CA VAL A 92 -19.55 4.06 -3.98
C VAL A 92 -20.68 4.88 -4.63
N ARG A 93 -21.81 5.08 -3.94
CA ARG A 93 -22.91 5.91 -4.45
C ARG A 93 -22.48 7.34 -4.70
N SER A 94 -21.75 7.93 -3.76
CA SER A 94 -21.21 9.29 -3.90
C SER A 94 -20.29 9.41 -5.09
N LEU A 95 -19.43 8.39 -5.30
CA LEU A 95 -18.52 8.35 -6.43
C LEU A 95 -19.25 8.19 -7.77
N VAL A 96 -20.25 7.30 -7.84
CA VAL A 96 -21.12 7.14 -9.01
C VAL A 96 -21.87 8.43 -9.31
N ALA A 97 -22.42 9.09 -8.31
CA ALA A 97 -23.07 10.40 -8.51
C ALA A 97 -22.09 11.45 -9.05
N ALA A 98 -20.87 11.50 -8.50
CA ALA A 98 -19.81 12.39 -8.99
C ALA A 98 -19.41 12.10 -10.45
N SER A 99 -19.47 10.85 -10.90
CA SER A 99 -19.12 10.47 -12.25
C SER A 99 -20.14 10.93 -13.31
N GLN A 100 -21.36 11.30 -12.90
CA GLN A 100 -22.43 11.73 -13.81
C GLN A 100 -22.24 13.17 -14.32
N PHE A 101 -21.35 13.95 -13.74
CA PHE A 101 -21.09 15.31 -14.19
C PHE A 101 -20.13 15.32 -15.38
N SER A 102 -20.40 16.19 -16.35
CA SER A 102 -19.46 16.43 -17.44
C SER A 102 -18.16 17.05 -16.94
N PRO A 103 -17.01 16.81 -17.59
CA PRO A 103 -15.77 17.48 -17.24
C PRO A 103 -15.91 19.01 -17.36
N SER A 104 -15.40 19.73 -16.37
CA SER A 104 -15.51 21.20 -16.27
C SER A 104 -14.27 21.92 -16.83
N VAL A 105 -13.09 21.36 -16.61
CA VAL A 105 -11.80 21.94 -17.00
C VAL A 105 -11.01 21.00 -17.90
N GLY A 106 -10.91 19.73 -17.52
CA GLY A 106 -10.12 18.71 -18.22
C GLY A 106 -10.75 18.21 -19.50
N ARG A 107 -10.00 17.42 -20.28
CA ARG A 107 -10.52 16.70 -21.45
C ARG A 107 -11.50 15.60 -21.07
N TYR A 108 -11.25 14.95 -19.95
CA TYR A 108 -12.01 13.86 -19.38
C TYR A 108 -12.40 14.16 -17.94
N ARG A 109 -13.45 13.50 -17.47
CA ARG A 109 -13.71 13.29 -16.05
C ARG A 109 -13.11 11.95 -15.65
N VAL A 110 -12.24 11.94 -14.65
CA VAL A 110 -11.54 10.73 -14.24
C VAL A 110 -11.98 10.32 -12.83
N VAL A 111 -12.27 9.04 -12.67
CA VAL A 111 -12.69 8.45 -11.41
C VAL A 111 -11.72 7.35 -11.04
N VAL A 112 -11.04 7.46 -9.91
CA VAL A 112 -10.05 6.49 -9.42
C VAL A 112 -10.56 5.79 -8.18
N ILE A 113 -10.48 4.46 -8.15
CA ILE A 113 -10.70 3.61 -6.97
C ILE A 113 -9.40 2.90 -6.63
N GLU A 114 -8.73 3.29 -5.54
CA GLU A 114 -7.39 2.79 -5.21
C GLU A 114 -7.35 1.33 -4.74
N ASP A 115 -8.32 0.90 -3.97
CA ASP A 115 -8.39 -0.45 -3.36
C ASP A 115 -9.70 -1.13 -3.77
N ALA A 116 -9.88 -1.40 -5.06
CA ALA A 116 -11.14 -1.97 -5.58
C ALA A 116 -11.42 -3.39 -5.06
N ASP A 117 -10.39 -4.13 -4.63
CA ASP A 117 -10.50 -5.42 -3.94
C ASP A 117 -11.23 -5.34 -2.59
N ARG A 118 -11.36 -4.14 -2.01
CA ARG A 118 -12.10 -3.91 -0.76
C ARG A 118 -13.60 -3.70 -0.96
N MET A 119 -14.06 -3.74 -2.19
CA MET A 119 -15.48 -3.72 -2.49
C MET A 119 -16.10 -5.09 -2.22
N THR A 120 -17.21 -5.09 -1.48
CA THR A 120 -18.06 -6.28 -1.39
C THR A 120 -18.78 -6.52 -2.70
N GLU A 121 -19.32 -7.71 -2.93
CA GLU A 121 -20.15 -7.99 -4.11
C GLU A 121 -21.28 -6.99 -4.29
N ARG A 122 -21.92 -6.58 -3.17
CA ARG A 122 -23.00 -5.59 -3.17
C ARG A 122 -22.53 -4.21 -3.62
N THR A 123 -21.36 -3.75 -3.16
CA THR A 123 -20.80 -2.46 -3.57
C THR A 123 -20.28 -2.50 -4.99
N SER A 124 -19.71 -3.62 -5.42
CA SER A 124 -19.25 -3.86 -6.80
C SER A 124 -20.40 -3.77 -7.80
N ASN A 125 -21.56 -4.35 -7.45
CA ASN A 125 -22.75 -4.31 -8.32
C ASN A 125 -23.29 -2.89 -8.56
N LEU A 126 -23.05 -1.94 -7.66
CA LEU A 126 -23.43 -0.53 -7.86
C LEU A 126 -22.61 0.15 -8.98
N LEU A 127 -21.40 -0.34 -9.25
CA LEU A 127 -20.55 0.22 -10.30
C LEU A 127 -20.90 -0.31 -11.69
N LEU A 128 -21.55 -1.46 -11.81
CA LEU A 128 -21.71 -2.15 -13.09
C LEU A 128 -22.32 -1.23 -14.14
N LYS A 129 -23.42 -0.52 -13.81
CA LYS A 129 -24.06 0.39 -14.75
C LYS A 129 -23.15 1.54 -15.17
N ALA A 130 -22.38 2.09 -14.23
CA ALA A 130 -21.47 3.19 -14.52
C ALA A 130 -20.23 2.74 -15.34
N LEU A 131 -19.86 1.46 -15.26
CA LEU A 131 -18.81 0.86 -16.07
C LEU A 131 -19.31 0.42 -17.47
N GLU A 132 -20.59 0.07 -17.61
CA GLU A 132 -21.20 -0.30 -18.89
C GLU A 132 -21.51 0.92 -19.76
N GLU A 133 -22.17 1.91 -19.18
CA GLU A 133 -22.69 3.09 -19.86
C GLU A 133 -22.25 4.38 -19.14
N PRO A 134 -20.93 4.70 -19.11
CA PRO A 134 -20.47 5.93 -18.49
C PRO A 134 -20.91 7.15 -19.30
N PRO A 135 -21.10 8.30 -18.67
CA PRO A 135 -21.31 9.56 -19.39
C PRO A 135 -20.15 9.84 -20.37
N PRO A 136 -20.41 10.59 -21.45
CA PRO A 136 -19.38 10.93 -22.41
C PRO A 136 -18.14 11.56 -21.75
N ARG A 137 -16.95 11.15 -22.14
CA ARG A 137 -15.65 11.59 -21.62
C ARG A 137 -15.43 11.30 -20.12
N THR A 138 -16.12 10.28 -19.58
CA THR A 138 -15.86 9.77 -18.23
C THR A 138 -14.99 8.51 -18.31
N VAL A 139 -13.93 8.45 -17.51
CA VAL A 139 -12.98 7.33 -17.44
C VAL A 139 -12.87 6.82 -16.00
N TRP A 140 -13.04 5.52 -15.86
CA TRP A 140 -12.87 4.81 -14.58
C TRP A 140 -11.53 4.10 -14.54
N ILE A 141 -10.79 4.25 -13.45
CA ILE A 141 -9.53 3.58 -13.18
C ILE A 141 -9.67 2.86 -11.84
N LEU A 142 -9.66 1.54 -11.87
CA LEU A 142 -9.69 0.70 -10.67
C LEU A 142 -8.28 0.16 -10.41
N CYS A 143 -7.89 0.07 -9.14
CA CYS A 143 -6.65 -0.55 -8.72
C CYS A 143 -6.94 -1.73 -7.79
N ALA A 144 -6.32 -2.89 -8.04
CA ALA A 144 -6.45 -4.08 -7.21
C ALA A 144 -5.13 -4.89 -7.21
N PRO A 145 -4.85 -5.71 -6.19
CA PRO A 145 -3.67 -6.58 -6.18
C PRO A 145 -3.67 -7.58 -7.34
N SER A 146 -4.82 -8.16 -7.64
CA SER A 146 -5.03 -9.11 -8.72
C SER A 146 -6.41 -8.93 -9.36
N GLU A 147 -6.56 -9.35 -10.62
CA GLU A 147 -7.87 -9.43 -11.27
C GLU A 147 -8.82 -10.39 -10.54
N ALA A 148 -8.27 -11.44 -9.92
CA ALA A 148 -9.04 -12.44 -9.19
C ALA A 148 -9.74 -11.87 -7.94
N ASP A 149 -9.27 -10.74 -7.42
CA ASP A 149 -9.83 -10.07 -6.25
C ASP A 149 -11.13 -9.29 -6.58
N LEU A 150 -11.45 -9.15 -7.87
CA LEU A 150 -12.67 -8.52 -8.34
C LEU A 150 -13.69 -9.54 -8.84
N ILE A 151 -14.97 -9.21 -8.70
CA ILE A 151 -16.06 -10.06 -9.22
C ILE A 151 -15.98 -10.20 -10.74
N PRO A 152 -16.36 -11.37 -11.31
CA PRO A 152 -16.26 -11.62 -12.75
C PRO A 152 -16.97 -10.58 -13.63
N THR A 153 -18.08 -10.03 -13.12
CA THR A 153 -18.88 -9.02 -13.81
C THR A 153 -18.16 -7.68 -13.98
N ILE A 154 -17.29 -7.28 -13.05
CA ILE A 154 -16.41 -6.11 -13.22
C ILE A 154 -15.28 -6.46 -14.21
N ARG A 155 -14.62 -7.62 -14.01
CA ARG A 155 -13.49 -8.02 -14.86
C ARG A 155 -13.81 -8.05 -16.35
N SER A 156 -15.04 -8.44 -16.71
CA SER A 156 -15.48 -8.48 -18.13
C SER A 156 -15.70 -7.10 -18.76
N ARG A 157 -15.69 -6.01 -17.97
CA ARG A 157 -16.01 -4.64 -18.41
C ARG A 157 -14.82 -3.67 -18.33
N VAL A 158 -13.69 -4.14 -17.85
CA VAL A 158 -12.49 -3.33 -17.68
C VAL A 158 -11.37 -3.84 -18.57
N ARG A 159 -10.54 -2.93 -19.05
CA ARG A 159 -9.28 -3.28 -19.71
C ARG A 159 -8.19 -3.34 -18.66
N SER A 160 -7.56 -4.50 -18.53
CA SER A 160 -6.53 -4.72 -17.53
C SER A 160 -5.14 -4.29 -18.00
N VAL A 161 -4.41 -3.66 -17.09
CA VAL A 161 -2.98 -3.36 -17.19
C VAL A 161 -2.30 -3.94 -15.97
N ARG A 162 -1.37 -4.88 -16.19
CA ARG A 162 -0.70 -5.59 -15.11
C ARG A 162 0.68 -4.99 -14.87
N LEU A 163 0.95 -4.61 -13.62
CA LEU A 163 2.25 -4.21 -13.15
C LEU A 163 3.09 -5.43 -12.75
N ARG A 164 4.38 -5.34 -13.00
CA ARG A 164 5.38 -6.29 -12.50
C ARG A 164 5.88 -5.82 -11.11
N VAL A 165 6.47 -6.73 -10.36
CA VAL A 165 7.31 -6.32 -9.23
C VAL A 165 8.54 -5.64 -9.83
N PRO A 166 8.83 -4.38 -9.52
CA PRO A 166 10.05 -3.75 -10.00
C PRO A 166 11.27 -4.48 -9.44
N SER A 167 12.41 -4.43 -10.12
CA SER A 167 13.66 -4.95 -9.56
C SER A 167 14.14 -4.07 -8.39
N ALA A 168 15.01 -4.61 -7.54
CA ALA A 168 15.63 -3.80 -6.49
C ALA A 168 16.44 -2.65 -7.09
N ASP A 169 17.10 -2.88 -8.23
CA ASP A 169 17.87 -1.85 -8.94
C ASP A 169 16.95 -0.75 -9.52
N ASP A 170 15.78 -1.11 -10.08
CA ASP A 170 14.79 -0.12 -10.53
C ASP A 170 14.34 0.79 -9.38
N VAL A 171 14.04 0.19 -8.21
CA VAL A 171 13.62 0.94 -7.03
C VAL A 171 14.77 1.78 -6.49
N ALA A 172 16.00 1.25 -6.44
CA ALA A 172 17.18 2.01 -6.03
C ALA A 172 17.40 3.23 -6.94
N ALA A 173 17.35 3.04 -8.26
CA ALA A 173 17.48 4.13 -9.22
C ALA A 173 16.37 5.21 -9.05
N LEU A 174 15.15 4.81 -8.70
CA LEU A 174 14.09 5.76 -8.36
C LEU A 174 14.43 6.57 -7.09
N LEU A 175 14.93 5.91 -6.05
CA LEU A 175 15.34 6.57 -4.80
C LEU A 175 16.51 7.54 -5.03
N GLU A 176 17.48 7.17 -5.85
CA GLU A 176 18.61 8.05 -6.24
C GLU A 176 18.12 9.31 -6.95
N ARG A 177 17.20 9.18 -7.91
CA ARG A 177 16.56 10.36 -8.54
C ARG A 177 15.86 11.27 -7.54
N ARG A 178 15.38 10.74 -6.41
CA ARG A 178 14.77 11.47 -5.29
C ARG A 178 15.79 12.00 -4.28
N GLY A 179 17.09 11.87 -4.57
CA GLY A 179 18.17 12.41 -3.76
C GLY A 179 18.68 11.50 -2.64
N VAL A 180 18.34 10.20 -2.67
CA VAL A 180 18.90 9.21 -1.72
C VAL A 180 20.29 8.78 -2.21
N GLU A 181 21.22 8.63 -1.27
CA GLU A 181 22.58 8.15 -1.56
C GLU A 181 22.53 6.71 -2.11
N PRO A 182 23.32 6.37 -3.20
CA PRO A 182 23.21 5.09 -3.92
C PRO A 182 23.31 3.84 -3.06
N ALA A 183 24.26 3.77 -2.13
CA ALA A 183 24.42 2.59 -1.26
C ALA A 183 23.18 2.42 -0.33
N THR A 184 22.66 3.52 0.21
CA THR A 184 21.46 3.52 1.03
C THR A 184 20.23 3.14 0.19
N ALA A 185 20.12 3.63 -1.05
CA ALA A 185 19.02 3.34 -1.95
C ALA A 185 18.93 1.84 -2.28
N LEU A 186 20.05 1.20 -2.61
CA LEU A 186 20.10 -0.23 -2.93
C LEU A 186 19.74 -1.10 -1.72
N VAL A 187 20.30 -0.80 -0.55
CA VAL A 187 19.99 -1.53 0.69
C VAL A 187 18.49 -1.38 1.03
N ALA A 188 17.95 -0.17 0.99
CA ALA A 188 16.55 0.09 1.28
C ALA A 188 15.62 -0.60 0.27
N ALA A 189 15.96 -0.63 -1.01
CA ALA A 189 15.19 -1.30 -2.06
C ALA A 189 15.14 -2.82 -1.83
N ARG A 190 16.26 -3.46 -1.49
CA ARG A 190 16.35 -4.89 -1.17
C ARG A 190 15.56 -5.22 0.10
N GLU A 191 15.82 -4.50 1.20
CA GLU A 191 15.13 -4.70 2.48
C GLU A 191 13.62 -4.47 2.39
N ALA A 192 13.18 -3.56 1.53
CA ALA A 192 11.76 -3.34 1.23
C ALA A 192 11.16 -4.38 0.27
N GLN A 193 11.96 -5.34 -0.25
CA GLN A 193 11.54 -6.31 -1.26
C GLN A 193 10.86 -5.62 -2.45
N SER A 194 11.48 -4.57 -2.94
CA SER A 194 11.02 -3.75 -4.07
C SER A 194 9.68 -3.01 -3.86
N HIS A 195 9.19 -2.95 -2.62
CA HIS A 195 8.02 -2.14 -2.28
C HIS A 195 8.42 -0.65 -2.25
N ILE A 196 8.06 0.13 -3.28
CA ILE A 196 8.52 1.51 -3.50
C ILE A 196 8.32 2.41 -2.27
N GLY A 197 7.11 2.44 -1.69
CA GLY A 197 6.82 3.29 -0.53
C GLY A 197 7.62 2.90 0.72
N MET A 198 7.82 1.60 0.95
CA MET A 198 8.63 1.13 2.07
C MET A 198 10.12 1.39 1.84
N ALA A 199 10.62 1.20 0.62
CA ALA A 199 12.00 1.53 0.26
C ALA A 199 12.30 3.01 0.51
N GLN A 200 11.41 3.91 0.09
CA GLN A 200 11.51 5.34 0.38
C GLN A 200 11.58 5.60 1.88
N ARG A 201 10.69 4.97 2.66
CA ARG A 201 10.65 5.12 4.12
C ARG A 201 11.90 4.59 4.80
N LEU A 202 12.38 3.41 4.42
CA LEU A 202 13.63 2.85 4.95
C LEU A 202 14.85 3.69 4.57
N ALA A 203 14.86 4.29 3.37
CA ALA A 203 15.93 5.15 2.93
C ALA A 203 16.02 6.48 3.70
N THR A 204 14.87 7.08 4.02
CA THR A 204 14.81 8.45 4.57
C THR A 204 14.56 8.51 6.08
N ASN A 205 14.09 7.42 6.71
CA ASN A 205 13.75 7.40 8.14
C ASN A 205 14.61 6.39 8.93
N PRO A 206 15.62 6.86 9.68
CA PRO A 206 16.48 5.99 10.49
C PRO A 206 15.73 5.19 11.55
N GLU A 207 14.66 5.75 12.13
CA GLU A 207 13.85 5.06 13.14
C GLU A 207 13.08 3.88 12.54
N ALA A 208 12.57 4.02 11.30
CA ALA A 208 11.94 2.91 10.59
C ALA A 208 12.92 1.75 10.36
N ARG A 209 14.17 2.06 10.00
CA ARG A 209 15.24 1.05 9.90
C ARG A 209 15.54 0.39 11.24
N ALA A 210 15.63 1.18 12.31
CA ALA A 210 15.87 0.66 13.67
C ALA A 210 14.73 -0.29 14.11
N ARG A 211 13.48 0.09 13.92
CA ARG A 211 12.31 -0.73 14.25
C ARG A 211 12.30 -2.06 13.46
N ARG A 212 12.59 -2.01 12.14
CA ARG A 212 12.73 -3.23 11.34
C ARG A 212 13.83 -4.14 11.88
N ARG A 213 15.01 -3.60 12.18
CA ARG A 213 16.12 -4.34 12.77
C ARG A 213 15.72 -4.99 14.10
N THR A 214 15.09 -4.24 15.01
CA THR A 214 14.57 -4.76 16.27
C THR A 214 13.63 -5.95 16.05
N THR A 215 12.74 -5.87 15.06
CA THR A 215 11.84 -6.98 14.72
C THR A 215 12.61 -8.24 14.33
N LEU A 216 13.61 -8.11 13.44
CA LEU A 216 14.41 -9.25 12.96
C LEU A 216 15.26 -9.87 14.08
N GLU A 217 15.93 -9.03 14.87
CA GLU A 217 16.77 -9.45 16.01
C GLU A 217 15.92 -10.13 17.09
N THR A 218 14.73 -9.60 17.37
CA THR A 218 13.76 -10.20 18.32
C THR A 218 13.36 -11.60 17.86
N ALA A 219 13.08 -11.78 16.56
CA ALA A 219 12.72 -13.10 16.02
C ALA A 219 13.87 -14.11 16.11
N LEU A 220 15.09 -13.68 15.79
CA LEU A 220 16.30 -14.51 15.91
C LEU A 220 16.67 -14.83 17.37
N GLY A 221 16.20 -14.04 18.33
CA GLY A 221 16.43 -14.23 19.77
C GLY A 221 15.53 -15.26 20.45
N ILE A 222 14.49 -15.78 19.80
CA ILE A 222 13.52 -16.70 20.41
C ILE A 222 14.16 -18.07 20.66
N ARG A 223 14.21 -18.47 21.95
CA ARG A 223 14.72 -19.79 22.38
C ARG A 223 13.71 -20.55 23.22
N SER A 224 12.70 -19.90 23.76
CA SER A 224 11.70 -20.47 24.66
C SER A 224 10.30 -19.93 24.35
N VAL A 225 9.28 -20.57 24.94
CA VAL A 225 7.89 -20.08 24.88
C VAL A 225 7.76 -18.70 25.55
N SER A 226 8.49 -18.47 26.62
CA SER A 226 8.55 -17.15 27.27
C SER A 226 9.08 -16.07 26.31
N ASP A 227 10.17 -16.36 25.61
CA ASP A 227 10.73 -15.42 24.62
C ASP A 227 9.71 -15.14 23.51
N ALA A 228 8.98 -16.17 23.06
CA ALA A 228 7.97 -16.02 22.03
C ALA A 228 6.83 -15.06 22.45
N VAL A 229 6.36 -15.16 23.70
CA VAL A 229 5.32 -14.25 24.22
C VAL A 229 5.84 -12.82 24.34
N ILE A 230 7.06 -12.63 24.84
CA ILE A 230 7.71 -11.32 24.93
C ILE A 230 7.93 -10.73 23.53
N ALA A 231 8.40 -11.55 22.58
CA ALA A 231 8.61 -11.14 21.20
C ALA A 231 7.29 -10.70 20.52
N ALA A 232 6.18 -11.42 20.76
CA ALA A 232 4.86 -11.03 20.24
C ALA A 232 4.43 -9.65 20.76
N SER A 233 4.61 -9.41 22.06
CA SER A 233 4.31 -8.11 22.67
C SER A 233 5.20 -6.99 22.10
N THR A 234 6.50 -7.26 21.92
CA THR A 234 7.44 -6.30 21.32
C THR A 234 7.08 -5.98 19.89
N MET A 235 6.80 -6.97 19.06
CA MET A 235 6.41 -6.77 17.66
C MET A 235 5.08 -6.02 17.53
N LEU A 236 4.13 -6.29 18.42
CA LEU A 236 2.87 -5.55 18.45
C LEU A 236 3.08 -4.08 18.83
N ALA A 237 3.96 -3.79 19.80
CA ALA A 237 4.34 -2.44 20.16
C ALA A 237 5.03 -1.71 19.01
N VAL A 238 5.99 -2.37 18.33
CA VAL A 238 6.65 -1.82 17.13
C VAL A 238 5.65 -1.48 16.02
N ALA A 239 4.69 -2.37 15.75
CA ALA A 239 3.64 -2.10 14.76
C ALA A 239 2.75 -0.92 15.18
N GLY A 240 2.44 -0.80 16.46
CA GLY A 240 1.68 0.32 17.02
C GLY A 240 2.40 1.65 16.89
N ASP A 241 3.68 1.69 17.24
CA ASP A 241 4.53 2.89 17.12
C ASP A 241 4.69 3.30 15.64
N ASP A 242 4.82 2.34 14.73
CA ASP A 242 4.87 2.59 13.29
C ASP A 242 3.55 3.17 12.76
N ALA A 243 2.43 2.57 13.16
CA ALA A 243 1.11 3.06 12.78
C ALA A 243 0.88 4.48 13.29
N LYS A 244 1.25 4.75 14.54
CA LYS A 244 1.14 6.08 15.14
C LYS A 244 2.03 7.11 14.42
N ALA A 245 3.28 6.79 14.15
CA ALA A 245 4.21 7.68 13.44
C ALA A 245 3.74 8.03 12.01
N ILE A 246 2.95 7.16 11.36
CA ILE A 246 2.39 7.41 10.03
C ILE A 246 1.16 8.33 10.10
N THR A 247 0.35 8.23 11.16
CA THR A 247 -0.97 8.89 11.21
C THR A 247 -1.00 10.16 12.05
N GLU A 248 -0.12 10.30 13.04
CA GLU A 248 -0.20 11.34 14.07
C GLU A 248 -0.15 12.77 13.51
N GLU A 249 0.79 13.05 12.61
CA GLU A 249 0.94 14.39 12.00
C GLU A 249 -0.30 14.76 11.18
N ARG A 250 -0.76 13.84 10.35
CA ARG A 250 -1.95 14.01 9.52
C ARG A 250 -3.22 14.16 10.36
N ASP A 251 -3.39 13.33 11.40
CA ASP A 251 -4.54 13.38 12.29
C ASP A 251 -4.60 14.69 13.07
N ALA A 252 -3.45 15.21 13.50
CA ALA A 252 -3.33 16.51 14.16
C ALA A 252 -3.70 17.66 13.21
N GLU A 253 -3.22 17.63 11.96
CA GLU A 253 -3.50 18.64 10.95
C GLU A 253 -4.98 18.64 10.54
N GLU A 254 -5.57 17.48 10.30
CA GLU A 254 -7.00 17.31 10.00
C GLU A 254 -7.86 17.84 11.14
N ARG A 255 -7.50 17.52 12.39
CA ARG A 255 -8.22 18.02 13.56
C ARG A 255 -8.12 19.54 13.69
N ALA A 256 -6.93 20.09 13.51
CA ALA A 256 -6.73 21.55 13.53
C ALA A 256 -7.50 22.24 12.40
N SER A 257 -7.51 21.68 11.20
CA SER A 257 -8.28 22.19 10.05
C SER A 257 -9.79 22.13 10.31
N ALA A 258 -10.29 21.02 10.86
CA ALA A 258 -11.71 20.89 11.22
C ALA A 258 -12.12 21.93 12.27
N LEU A 259 -11.32 22.14 13.31
CA LEU A 259 -11.60 23.14 14.34
C LEU A 259 -11.62 24.57 13.75
N ARG A 260 -10.64 24.91 12.90
CA ARG A 260 -10.63 26.22 12.19
C ARG A 260 -11.87 26.41 11.32
N SER A 261 -12.25 25.40 10.55
CA SER A 261 -13.44 25.45 9.68
C SER A 261 -14.75 25.62 10.45
N LEU A 262 -14.76 25.13 11.70
CA LEU A 262 -15.90 25.24 12.62
C LEU A 262 -15.86 26.52 13.47
N GLY A 263 -14.87 27.40 13.27
CA GLY A 263 -14.71 28.67 14.00
C GLY A 263 -14.34 28.48 15.48
N VAL A 264 -13.72 27.34 15.83
CA VAL A 264 -13.24 27.06 17.20
C VAL A 264 -11.76 27.40 17.29
N GLU A 265 -11.40 28.32 18.17
CA GLU A 265 -10.00 28.66 18.43
C GLU A 265 -9.24 27.51 19.11
N PRO A 266 -7.91 27.40 18.90
CA PRO A 266 -7.08 26.42 19.57
C PRO A 266 -7.26 26.46 21.08
N GLY A 267 -7.68 25.32 21.69
CA GLY A 267 -7.96 25.23 23.14
C GLY A 267 -9.35 25.71 23.56
N GLY A 268 -10.18 26.17 22.64
CA GLY A 268 -11.55 26.60 22.91
C GLY A 268 -12.51 25.43 23.16
N THR A 269 -13.62 25.72 23.85
CA THR A 269 -14.66 24.73 24.13
C THR A 269 -15.51 24.48 22.87
N VAL A 270 -15.59 23.23 22.43
CA VAL A 270 -16.39 22.84 21.27
C VAL A 270 -17.90 22.96 21.55
N PRO A 271 -18.64 23.76 20.79
CA PRO A 271 -20.11 23.86 20.93
C PRO A 271 -20.81 22.51 20.76
N PRO A 272 -21.90 22.23 21.51
CA PRO A 272 -22.61 20.95 21.43
C PRO A 272 -23.04 20.55 20.02
N ALA A 273 -23.46 21.52 19.20
CA ALA A 273 -23.88 21.30 17.80
C ALA A 273 -22.76 20.74 16.88
N LEU A 274 -21.50 21.02 17.21
CA LEU A 274 -20.34 20.63 16.40
C LEU A 274 -19.68 19.32 16.88
N ARG A 275 -20.10 18.81 18.05
CA ARG A 275 -19.54 17.60 18.65
C ARG A 275 -19.75 16.35 17.77
N SER A 276 -20.86 16.29 17.02
CA SER A 276 -21.15 15.16 16.12
C SER A 276 -20.14 15.09 14.97
N GLN A 277 -19.74 16.23 14.41
CA GLN A 277 -18.77 16.29 13.32
C GLN A 277 -17.36 15.90 13.80
N LEU A 278 -16.94 16.39 14.97
CA LEU A 278 -15.66 16.00 15.56
C LEU A 278 -15.63 14.52 15.98
N ARG A 279 -16.75 13.97 16.47
CA ARG A 279 -16.86 12.52 16.74
C ARG A 279 -16.70 11.70 15.46
N ALA A 280 -17.31 12.13 14.36
CA ALA A 280 -17.13 11.45 13.07
C ALA A 280 -15.65 11.45 12.63
N LEU A 281 -14.96 12.59 12.78
CA LEU A 281 -13.51 12.67 12.52
C LEU A 281 -12.70 11.74 13.44
N ASP A 282 -12.96 11.78 14.75
CA ASP A 282 -12.30 10.90 15.74
C ASP A 282 -12.53 9.42 15.41
N ASP A 283 -13.72 9.04 14.93
CA ASP A 283 -14.02 7.68 14.52
C ASP A 283 -13.33 7.29 13.22
N ASP A 284 -13.16 8.21 12.28
CA ASP A 284 -12.37 7.97 11.06
C ASP A 284 -10.88 7.82 11.39
N GLN A 285 -10.33 8.67 12.27
CA GLN A 285 -8.96 8.57 12.76
C GLN A 285 -8.68 7.23 13.49
N LYS A 286 -9.60 6.77 14.35
CA LYS A 286 -9.52 5.45 14.98
C LYS A 286 -9.53 4.30 13.98
N ARG A 287 -10.39 4.38 12.96
CA ARG A 287 -10.43 3.37 11.87
C ARG A 287 -9.12 3.34 11.10
N ARG A 288 -8.56 4.52 10.79
CA ARG A 288 -7.23 4.67 10.16
C ARG A 288 -6.13 4.04 10.99
N ALA A 289 -6.08 4.35 12.28
CA ALA A 289 -5.11 3.78 13.21
C ALA A 289 -5.19 2.24 13.27
N THR A 290 -6.42 1.68 13.30
CA THR A 290 -6.64 0.23 13.26
C THR A 290 -6.13 -0.40 11.97
N ARG A 291 -6.35 0.25 10.82
CA ARG A 291 -5.83 -0.20 9.53
C ARG A 291 -4.31 -0.13 9.51
N SER A 292 -3.72 1.02 9.88
CA SER A 292 -2.26 1.20 9.90
C SER A 292 -1.56 0.19 10.79
N LEU A 293 -2.15 -0.15 11.95
CA LEU A 293 -1.66 -1.22 12.82
C LEU A 293 -1.68 -2.58 12.10
N ARG A 294 -2.76 -2.90 11.40
CA ARG A 294 -2.89 -4.17 10.66
C ARG A 294 -1.89 -4.27 9.52
N ASP A 295 -1.72 -3.18 8.76
CA ASP A 295 -0.74 -3.07 7.69
C ASP A 295 0.70 -3.17 8.24
N GLY A 296 0.96 -2.59 9.42
CA GLY A 296 2.24 -2.72 10.14
C GLY A 296 2.54 -4.16 10.58
N ILE A 297 1.54 -4.87 11.08
CA ILE A 297 1.69 -6.28 11.47
C ILE A 297 1.92 -7.17 10.24
N ASP A 298 1.18 -6.96 9.15
CA ASP A 298 1.43 -7.70 7.90
C ASP A 298 2.84 -7.44 7.38
N ARG A 299 3.33 -6.21 7.48
CA ARG A 299 4.70 -5.87 7.13
C ARG A 299 5.72 -6.61 7.97
N ILE A 300 5.54 -6.68 9.29
CA ILE A 300 6.39 -7.49 10.18
C ILE A 300 6.44 -8.94 9.72
N MET A 301 5.31 -9.54 9.38
CA MET A 301 5.26 -10.92 8.89
C MET A 301 5.98 -11.09 7.54
N VAL A 302 5.89 -10.14 6.64
CA VAL A 302 6.66 -10.14 5.38
C VAL A 302 8.16 -10.03 5.65
N ASP A 303 8.57 -9.19 6.60
CA ASP A 303 9.97 -9.07 7.01
C ASP A 303 10.49 -10.37 7.63
N LEU A 304 9.69 -11.04 8.47
CA LEU A 304 10.03 -12.36 9.02
C LEU A 304 10.12 -13.45 7.94
N LEU A 305 9.21 -13.44 6.95
CA LEU A 305 9.30 -14.35 5.81
C LEU A 305 10.60 -14.14 5.03
N SER A 306 11.00 -12.87 4.81
CA SER A 306 12.27 -12.57 4.15
C SER A 306 13.47 -13.05 4.97
N LEU A 307 13.43 -12.90 6.28
CA LEU A 307 14.47 -13.36 7.21
C LEU A 307 14.69 -14.88 7.09
N TYR A 308 13.62 -15.66 7.22
CA TYR A 308 13.70 -17.12 7.16
C TYR A 308 13.94 -17.66 5.73
N ARG A 309 13.50 -16.92 4.68
CA ARG A 309 13.93 -17.19 3.30
C ARG A 309 15.44 -17.08 3.16
N ASP A 310 16.04 -16.02 3.70
CA ASP A 310 17.49 -15.84 3.62
C ASP A 310 18.24 -16.93 4.39
N VAL A 311 17.78 -17.35 5.58
CA VAL A 311 18.31 -18.51 6.31
C VAL A 311 18.20 -19.78 5.47
N LEU A 312 17.08 -20.00 4.78
CA LEU A 312 16.90 -21.16 3.90
C LEU A 312 17.86 -21.12 2.70
N LEU A 313 18.04 -19.96 2.09
CA LEU A 313 18.99 -19.80 0.98
C LEU A 313 20.44 -20.11 1.40
N LEU A 314 20.84 -19.69 2.59
CA LEU A 314 22.14 -20.04 3.16
C LEU A 314 22.28 -21.55 3.37
N HIS A 315 21.25 -22.25 3.86
CA HIS A 315 21.26 -23.71 3.95
C HIS A 315 21.44 -24.40 2.59
N LEU A 316 20.92 -23.80 1.52
CA LEU A 316 21.04 -24.32 0.15
C LEU A 316 22.35 -23.89 -0.55
N GLY A 317 23.24 -23.14 0.12
CA GLY A 317 24.47 -22.62 -0.46
C GLY A 317 24.27 -21.49 -1.46
N VAL A 318 23.11 -20.85 -1.47
CA VAL A 318 22.76 -19.70 -2.34
C VAL A 318 22.78 -18.44 -1.48
N GLY A 319 23.96 -17.82 -1.33
CA GLY A 319 24.14 -16.67 -0.43
C GLY A 319 24.35 -15.32 -1.12
N ASP A 320 24.18 -15.23 -2.45
CA ASP A 320 24.57 -14.03 -3.22
C ASP A 320 23.45 -12.98 -3.33
N ASP A 321 22.20 -13.32 -3.00
CA ASP A 321 21.04 -12.43 -3.17
C ASP A 321 20.12 -12.42 -1.93
N LEU A 322 20.71 -12.05 -0.78
CA LEU A 322 19.97 -11.95 0.47
C LEU A 322 19.26 -10.59 0.58
N VAL A 323 18.02 -10.63 1.06
CA VAL A 323 17.25 -9.42 1.38
C VAL A 323 17.85 -8.72 2.60
N ASN A 324 18.28 -9.49 3.60
CA ASN A 324 18.75 -9.00 4.88
C ASN A 324 20.29 -9.08 5.00
N GLU A 325 20.99 -8.69 3.95
CA GLU A 325 22.46 -8.71 3.90
C GLU A 325 23.11 -7.95 5.06
N SER A 326 22.47 -6.89 5.53
CA SER A 326 22.95 -6.06 6.64
C SER A 326 23.10 -6.81 7.97
N ILE A 327 22.48 -7.98 8.10
CA ILE A 327 22.55 -8.87 9.28
C ILE A 327 23.06 -10.26 8.92
N ARG A 328 23.87 -10.40 7.88
CA ARG A 328 24.42 -11.70 7.43
C ARG A 328 25.03 -12.56 8.55
N PRO A 329 25.85 -12.03 9.48
CA PRO A 329 26.40 -12.84 10.57
C PRO A 329 25.32 -13.51 11.44
N GLN A 330 24.21 -12.80 11.72
CA GLN A 330 23.08 -13.33 12.48
C GLN A 330 22.31 -14.39 11.68
N LEU A 331 22.19 -14.22 10.36
CA LEU A 331 21.58 -15.22 9.48
C LEU A 331 22.40 -16.52 9.45
N GLU A 332 23.73 -16.43 9.34
CA GLU A 332 24.65 -17.56 9.37
C GLU A 332 24.60 -18.30 10.72
N GLN A 333 24.49 -17.56 11.83
CA GLN A 333 24.27 -18.15 13.14
C GLN A 333 22.93 -18.90 13.22
N ALA A 334 21.85 -18.30 12.70
CA ALA A 334 20.53 -18.92 12.64
C ALA A 334 20.51 -20.17 11.76
N MET A 335 21.19 -20.14 10.62
CA MET A 335 21.40 -21.30 9.76
C MET A 335 22.09 -22.44 10.52
N THR A 336 23.17 -22.15 11.25
CA THR A 336 23.90 -23.17 12.03
C THR A 336 23.03 -23.78 13.14
N ALA A 337 22.09 -23.01 13.69
CA ALA A 337 21.19 -23.43 14.78
C ALA A 337 19.88 -24.10 14.29
N SER A 338 19.66 -24.23 12.98
CA SER A 338 18.43 -24.74 12.41
C SER A 338 18.69 -25.75 11.29
N THR A 339 17.62 -26.32 10.73
CA THR A 339 17.68 -27.16 9.53
C THR A 339 16.75 -26.58 8.44
N PRO A 340 16.93 -26.94 7.16
CA PRO A 340 15.99 -26.52 6.12
C PRO A 340 14.54 -26.86 6.43
N ALA A 341 14.30 -28.03 7.02
CA ALA A 341 12.95 -28.47 7.37
C ALA A 341 12.32 -27.62 8.48
N THR A 342 13.09 -27.29 9.53
CA THR A 342 12.61 -26.40 10.61
C THR A 342 12.38 -24.98 10.11
N THR A 343 13.25 -24.48 9.24
CA THR A 343 13.10 -23.14 8.62
C THR A 343 11.82 -23.06 7.77
N LEU A 344 11.54 -24.07 6.95
CA LEU A 344 10.28 -24.16 6.19
C LEU A 344 9.05 -24.21 7.10
N ALA A 345 9.11 -25.00 8.19
CA ALA A 345 7.99 -25.06 9.14
C ALA A 345 7.70 -23.69 9.81
N VAL A 346 8.75 -22.91 10.08
CA VAL A 346 8.59 -21.52 10.57
C VAL A 346 7.92 -20.65 9.52
N MET A 347 8.34 -20.71 8.26
CA MET A 347 7.71 -19.94 7.17
C MET A 347 6.23 -20.31 6.99
N ASP A 348 5.88 -21.60 7.12
CA ASP A 348 4.50 -22.05 7.10
C ASP A 348 3.70 -21.49 8.27
N ALA A 349 4.26 -21.46 9.48
CA ALA A 349 3.61 -20.88 10.66
C ALA A 349 3.31 -19.39 10.46
N ILE A 350 4.25 -18.61 9.87
CA ILE A 350 4.04 -17.21 9.52
C ILE A 350 2.91 -17.06 8.50
N SER A 351 2.92 -17.89 7.46
CA SER A 351 1.88 -17.87 6.42
C SER A 351 0.49 -18.19 6.98
N VAL A 352 0.41 -19.13 7.94
CA VAL A 352 -0.85 -19.44 8.66
C VAL A 352 -1.31 -18.25 9.50
N ALA A 353 -0.41 -17.58 10.21
CA ALA A 353 -0.75 -16.42 11.02
C ALA A 353 -1.30 -15.26 10.16
N ARG A 354 -0.71 -14.98 8.99
CA ARG A 354 -1.21 -14.00 8.04
C ARG A 354 -2.66 -14.29 7.64
N ARG A 355 -2.95 -15.51 7.19
CA ARG A 355 -4.33 -15.92 6.83
C ARG A 355 -5.31 -15.80 8.00
N ARG A 356 -4.88 -16.08 9.23
CA ARG A 356 -5.73 -15.90 10.42
C ARG A 356 -6.10 -14.44 10.66
N ILE A 357 -5.14 -13.51 10.49
CA ILE A 357 -5.39 -12.07 10.63
C ILE A 357 -6.32 -11.58 9.51
N GLU A 358 -6.14 -12.05 8.27
CA GLU A 358 -7.06 -11.78 7.16
C GLU A 358 -8.48 -12.26 7.49
N SER A 359 -8.61 -13.38 8.19
CA SER A 359 -9.88 -13.95 8.68
C SER A 359 -10.38 -13.32 10.00
N ASN A 360 -9.89 -12.12 10.36
CA ASN A 360 -10.30 -11.36 11.56
C ASN A 360 -9.96 -12.00 12.92
N VAL A 361 -8.99 -12.90 13.00
CA VAL A 361 -8.42 -13.31 14.29
C VAL A 361 -7.65 -12.11 14.88
N ALA A 362 -7.75 -11.95 16.21
CA ALA A 362 -7.04 -10.88 16.90
C ALA A 362 -5.51 -10.97 16.62
N PRO A 363 -4.88 -9.89 16.13
CA PRO A 363 -3.47 -9.91 15.72
C PRO A 363 -2.52 -10.38 16.82
N ALA A 364 -2.74 -9.97 18.07
CA ALA A 364 -1.92 -10.41 19.20
C ALA A 364 -1.93 -11.94 19.36
N LEU A 365 -3.10 -12.57 19.31
CA LEU A 365 -3.22 -14.04 19.43
C LEU A 365 -2.58 -14.76 18.23
N ALA A 366 -2.70 -14.20 17.03
CA ALA A 366 -2.11 -14.78 15.83
C ALA A 366 -0.56 -14.73 15.91
N LEU A 367 -0.01 -13.59 16.36
CA LEU A 367 1.44 -13.41 16.58
C LEU A 367 1.97 -14.33 17.68
N GLU A 368 1.32 -14.38 18.82
CA GLU A 368 1.71 -15.28 19.92
C GLU A 368 1.73 -16.75 19.48
N ALA A 369 0.64 -17.22 18.85
CA ALA A 369 0.56 -18.60 18.36
C ALA A 369 1.63 -18.91 17.31
N MET A 370 1.94 -17.97 16.43
CA MET A 370 3.00 -18.08 15.43
C MET A 370 4.37 -18.18 16.10
N LEU A 371 4.71 -17.26 17.00
CA LEU A 371 6.03 -17.22 17.63
C LEU A 371 6.25 -18.39 18.62
N VAL A 372 5.19 -18.88 19.25
CA VAL A 372 5.24 -20.15 20.01
C VAL A 372 5.51 -21.33 19.08
N ALA A 373 4.98 -21.35 17.86
CA ALA A 373 5.35 -22.37 16.87
C ALA A 373 6.82 -22.23 16.46
N VAL A 374 7.33 -21.00 16.26
CA VAL A 374 8.75 -20.73 15.99
C VAL A 374 9.64 -21.28 17.12
N SER A 375 9.32 -21.00 18.39
CA SER A 375 10.12 -21.48 19.53
C SER A 375 10.25 -23.01 19.58
N ARG A 376 9.22 -23.75 19.18
CA ARG A 376 9.24 -25.23 19.14
C ARG A 376 10.20 -25.79 18.08
N HIS A 377 10.51 -25.01 17.05
CA HIS A 377 11.44 -25.38 15.98
C HIS A 377 12.86 -24.86 16.24
N ALA A 378 13.02 -23.86 17.12
CA ALA A 378 14.32 -23.33 17.53
C ALA A 378 15.03 -24.18 18.62
N VAL A 379 14.31 -25.04 19.35
CA VAL A 379 14.80 -25.82 20.50
C VAL A 379 15.19 -27.26 20.13
N ARG A 380 15.23 -27.60 18.86
CA ARG A 380 15.73 -28.92 18.40
C ARG A 380 17.03 -28.71 17.64
#